data_cb6c3867c242916113724746004715b7
#
_entry.id   cb6c3867c242916113724746004715b7
#
_cell.length_a   1.000
_cell.length_b   1.000
_cell.length_c   1.000
_cell.angle_alpha   90.00
_cell.angle_beta   90.00
_cell.angle_gamma   90.00
#
_symmetry.space_group_name_H-M   'P 1'
#
loop_
_entity.id
_entity.type
_entity.pdbx_description
1 polymer ?
#
loop_
_entity_poly.entity_id
_entity_poly.type
_entity_poly.pdbx_seq_one_letter_code
_entity_poly.pdbx_strand_id
1 'polypeptide(L)'
;MKKTIHLLLCLLLATPVAAQRMQNTKSAQTTFLHPWAGKRVAYFGDSITDPRNSGSKKKYWNFLQELLNITPYVYGKSGRQWNDIPRQAEQLKQEHGTDFDAIVIFMGTNDYNNAVPIGEWFEETEDSVVAARDTRWAKRKYLRKKRTPAMDADTYRGRINIALSRLKTMYPTKQIVLLTPIHRALFYGNEHNIQPSEEYQNAIGIYFDRYVESVKEAGNIWAVPVIDLHADSGLYPLSDEGATLFHDSAKDRLHPNDAGHSRMAQTLYYRLAALPCSF
;
A
#
# COMPACT_ATOMS: atom_id res chain seq x y z
N MET A 1 -46.76 78.99 56.07
CA MET A 1 -45.49 78.39 55.66
C MET A 1 -45.79 77.14 54.90
N LYS A 2 -45.83 77.18 53.56
CA LYS A 2 -46.11 75.99 52.70
C LYS A 2 -44.78 75.61 52.03
N LYS A 3 -44.29 74.39 52.34
CA LYS A 3 -43.09 73.76 51.69
C LYS A 3 -43.52 73.05 50.43
N THR A 4 -43.08 73.55 49.31
CA THR A 4 -43.32 72.97 47.99
C THR A 4 -42.20 71.85 47.75
N ILE A 5 -42.63 70.62 47.56
CA ILE A 5 -41.76 69.54 47.22
C ILE A 5 -41.73 69.46 45.69
N HIS A 6 -40.55 69.63 45.11
CA HIS A 6 -40.32 69.36 43.66
C HIS A 6 -39.99 67.88 43.45
N LEU A 7 -40.89 67.28 42.70
CA LEU A 7 -40.70 65.87 42.26
C LEU A 7 -39.90 65.88 40.97
N LEU A 8 -38.68 65.41 41.03
CA LEU A 8 -37.77 65.27 39.86
C LEU A 8 -38.12 64.00 39.13
N LEU A 9 -38.72 64.09 37.96
CA LEU A 9 -39.08 62.94 37.13
C LEU A 9 -37.87 62.58 36.23
N CYS A 10 -37.13 61.46 36.57
CA CYS A 10 -36.08 60.90 35.73
C CYS A 10 -36.73 60.11 34.59
N LEU A 11 -36.69 60.65 33.39
CA LEU A 11 -36.98 59.92 32.16
C LEU A 11 -35.79 58.90 31.86
N LEU A 12 -36.02 57.61 32.06
CA LEU A 12 -35.16 56.59 31.57
C LEU A 12 -35.42 56.41 30.05
N LEU A 13 -34.52 56.93 29.23
CA LEU A 13 -34.48 56.60 27.80
C LEU A 13 -33.97 55.12 27.64
N ALA A 14 -34.90 54.24 27.36
CA ALA A 14 -34.57 52.89 26.93
C ALA A 14 -34.09 52.91 25.49
N THR A 15 -32.79 52.72 25.26
CA THR A 15 -32.25 52.45 23.93
C THR A 15 -32.61 51.01 23.49
N PRO A 16 -33.15 50.82 22.29
CA PRO A 16 -33.38 49.46 21.80
C PRO A 16 -32.02 48.80 21.53
N VAL A 17 -31.73 47.74 22.29
CA VAL A 17 -30.64 46.82 21.97
C VAL A 17 -30.99 46.17 20.63
N ALA A 18 -30.30 46.61 19.59
CA ALA A 18 -30.37 45.97 18.29
C ALA A 18 -29.91 44.54 18.46
N ALA A 19 -30.85 43.59 18.39
CA ALA A 19 -30.55 42.17 18.31
C ALA A 19 -29.70 41.94 17.05
N GLN A 20 -28.41 41.79 17.24
CA GLN A 20 -27.49 41.41 16.21
C GLN A 20 -27.90 40.02 15.72
N ARG A 21 -28.54 40.00 14.56
CA ARG A 21 -28.88 38.79 13.83
C ARG A 21 -27.58 38.05 13.62
N MET A 22 -27.31 36.99 14.40
CA MET A 22 -26.26 36.01 14.10
C MET A 22 -26.59 35.47 12.70
N GLN A 23 -25.90 35.98 11.72
CA GLN A 23 -25.84 35.35 10.42
C GLN A 23 -25.27 33.97 10.66
N ASN A 24 -26.10 32.96 10.52
CA ASN A 24 -25.69 31.54 10.38
C ASN A 24 -24.80 31.49 9.14
N THR A 25 -23.51 31.74 9.31
CA THR A 25 -22.49 31.31 8.36
C THR A 25 -22.63 29.78 8.31
N LYS A 26 -23.32 29.28 7.28
CA LYS A 26 -23.21 27.85 6.93
C LYS A 26 -21.73 27.60 6.86
N SER A 27 -21.19 26.91 7.86
CA SER A 27 -19.86 26.30 7.80
C SER A 27 -19.84 25.57 6.48
N ALA A 28 -18.99 26.00 5.54
CA ALA A 28 -18.76 25.27 4.33
C ALA A 28 -18.20 23.92 4.79
N GLN A 29 -19.05 22.92 4.75
CA GLN A 29 -18.66 21.55 5.10
C GLN A 29 -17.67 21.16 4.03
N THR A 30 -16.36 21.27 4.36
CA THR A 30 -15.28 20.84 3.46
C THR A 30 -15.42 19.33 3.31
N THR A 31 -16.04 18.89 2.23
CA THR A 31 -16.16 17.47 1.93
C THR A 31 -14.76 16.98 1.61
N PHE A 32 -14.20 16.11 2.46
CA PHE A 32 -12.93 15.44 2.18
C PHE A 32 -13.11 14.55 0.95
N LEU A 33 -12.46 14.93 -0.14
CA LEU A 33 -12.40 14.06 -1.33
C LEU A 33 -11.19 13.15 -1.21
N HIS A 34 -11.45 11.83 -1.18
CA HIS A 34 -10.39 10.85 -1.12
C HIS A 34 -9.48 10.98 -2.37
N PRO A 35 -8.14 11.08 -2.21
CA PRO A 35 -7.23 11.35 -3.34
C PRO A 35 -7.25 10.26 -4.43
N TRP A 36 -7.73 9.06 -4.11
CA TRP A 36 -7.87 7.94 -5.05
C TRP A 36 -9.27 7.82 -5.66
N ALA A 37 -10.20 8.70 -5.32
CA ALA A 37 -11.56 8.65 -5.87
C ALA A 37 -11.57 8.84 -7.39
N GLY A 38 -12.24 7.94 -8.12
CA GLY A 38 -12.37 7.97 -9.57
C GLY A 38 -11.10 7.65 -10.35
N LYS A 39 -10.03 7.15 -9.71
CA LYS A 39 -8.75 6.86 -10.35
C LYS A 39 -8.75 5.51 -11.07
N ARG A 40 -7.90 5.39 -12.09
CA ARG A 40 -7.61 4.14 -12.81
C ARG A 40 -6.38 3.51 -12.17
N VAL A 41 -6.55 2.33 -11.60
CA VAL A 41 -5.50 1.70 -10.77
C VAL A 41 -5.20 0.30 -11.29
N ALA A 42 -3.93 0.05 -11.61
CA ALA A 42 -3.44 -1.27 -11.96
C ALA A 42 -3.11 -2.06 -10.68
N TYR A 43 -3.63 -3.28 -10.60
CA TYR A 43 -3.40 -4.20 -9.49
C TYR A 43 -2.55 -5.38 -9.96
N PHE A 44 -1.32 -5.45 -9.48
CA PHE A 44 -0.40 -6.55 -9.72
C PHE A 44 -0.39 -7.48 -8.52
N GLY A 45 -0.28 -8.76 -8.75
CA GLY A 45 -0.28 -9.70 -7.64
C GLY A 45 -0.39 -11.16 -8.05
N ASP A 46 -0.68 -11.95 -7.04
CA ASP A 46 -0.85 -13.41 -7.13
C ASP A 46 -2.32 -13.85 -7.02
N SER A 47 -2.58 -15.01 -6.39
CA SER A 47 -3.93 -15.59 -6.24
C SER A 47 -4.88 -14.70 -5.43
N ILE A 48 -4.39 -13.93 -4.47
CA ILE A 48 -5.23 -13.05 -3.65
C ILE A 48 -5.74 -11.85 -4.47
N THR A 49 -5.01 -11.48 -5.52
CA THR A 49 -5.40 -10.43 -6.48
C THR A 49 -6.13 -10.99 -7.70
N ASP A 50 -5.92 -12.26 -8.06
CA ASP A 50 -6.46 -12.90 -9.27
C ASP A 50 -8.01 -12.94 -9.26
N PRO A 51 -8.70 -12.29 -10.21
CA PRO A 51 -10.17 -12.34 -10.30
C PRO A 51 -10.74 -13.75 -10.49
N ARG A 52 -9.92 -14.67 -11.00
CA ARG A 52 -10.33 -16.06 -11.27
C ARG A 52 -10.17 -17.00 -10.07
N ASN A 53 -9.49 -16.55 -9.00
CA ASN A 53 -9.36 -17.35 -7.80
C ASN A 53 -10.70 -17.41 -7.06
N SER A 54 -11.21 -18.63 -6.85
CA SER A 54 -12.54 -18.91 -6.31
C SER A 54 -12.67 -18.79 -4.79
N GLY A 55 -11.59 -18.47 -4.08
CA GLY A 55 -11.59 -18.32 -2.62
C GLY A 55 -12.52 -17.23 -2.08
N SER A 56 -12.93 -16.30 -2.96
CA SER A 56 -13.90 -15.26 -2.66
C SER A 56 -14.63 -14.83 -3.93
N LYS A 57 -15.83 -14.29 -3.79
CA LYS A 57 -16.60 -13.69 -4.91
C LYS A 57 -16.11 -12.30 -5.24
N LYS A 58 -15.71 -11.54 -4.21
CA LYS A 58 -15.17 -10.19 -4.34
C LYS A 58 -13.76 -10.12 -3.78
N LYS A 59 -12.87 -9.45 -4.48
CA LYS A 59 -11.50 -9.18 -4.05
C LYS A 59 -11.40 -7.79 -3.41
N TYR A 60 -10.32 -7.49 -2.69
CA TYR A 60 -10.09 -6.18 -2.06
C TYR A 60 -10.22 -5.01 -3.05
N TRP A 61 -9.77 -5.18 -4.28
CA TRP A 61 -9.88 -4.15 -5.32
C TRP A 61 -11.33 -3.94 -5.81
N ASN A 62 -12.24 -4.96 -5.76
CA ASN A 62 -13.66 -4.77 -6.01
C ASN A 62 -14.31 -3.88 -4.93
N PHE A 63 -13.95 -4.10 -3.66
CA PHE A 63 -14.44 -3.25 -2.58
C PHE A 63 -13.88 -1.82 -2.69
N LEU A 64 -12.62 -1.63 -3.10
CA LEU A 64 -12.07 -0.30 -3.38
C LEU A 64 -12.77 0.37 -4.57
N GLN A 65 -13.15 -0.39 -5.60
CA GLN A 65 -13.98 0.12 -6.69
C GLN A 65 -15.31 0.66 -6.16
N GLU A 66 -15.98 -0.07 -5.29
CA GLU A 66 -17.25 0.35 -4.68
C GLU A 66 -17.09 1.57 -3.77
N LEU A 67 -16.04 1.60 -2.94
CA LEU A 67 -15.78 2.66 -1.97
C LEU A 67 -15.31 3.97 -2.60
N LEU A 68 -14.49 3.89 -3.66
CA LEU A 68 -13.76 5.01 -4.23
C LEU A 68 -14.10 5.30 -5.69
N ASN A 69 -14.99 4.52 -6.30
CA ASN A 69 -15.26 4.57 -7.75
C ASN A 69 -13.97 4.43 -8.60
N ILE A 70 -13.03 3.59 -8.14
CA ILE A 70 -11.81 3.26 -8.87
C ILE A 70 -12.16 2.42 -10.10
N THR A 71 -11.48 2.66 -11.23
CA THR A 71 -11.46 1.74 -12.36
C THR A 71 -10.28 0.79 -12.22
N PRO A 72 -10.49 -0.50 -11.86
CA PRO A 72 -9.40 -1.44 -11.65
C PRO A 72 -8.93 -2.08 -12.96
N TYR A 73 -7.60 -2.13 -13.17
CA TYR A 73 -6.92 -2.93 -14.19
C TYR A 73 -6.17 -4.07 -13.48
N VAL A 74 -6.66 -5.30 -13.60
CA VAL A 74 -6.21 -6.39 -12.73
C VAL A 74 -5.37 -7.40 -13.50
N TYR A 75 -4.11 -7.56 -13.10
CA TYR A 75 -3.12 -8.44 -13.72
C TYR A 75 -2.66 -9.59 -12.81
N GLY A 76 -3.17 -9.63 -11.58
CA GLY A 76 -2.88 -10.69 -10.64
C GLY A 76 -3.19 -12.07 -11.20
N LYS A 77 -2.32 -13.05 -10.94
CA LYS A 77 -2.47 -14.43 -11.39
C LYS A 77 -2.01 -15.42 -10.31
N SER A 78 -2.84 -16.40 -10.04
CA SER A 78 -2.59 -17.44 -9.03
C SER A 78 -1.21 -18.09 -9.19
N GLY A 79 -0.50 -18.29 -8.07
CA GLY A 79 0.80 -18.94 -8.01
C GLY A 79 1.98 -18.06 -8.45
N ARG A 80 1.75 -16.79 -8.83
CA ARG A 80 2.83 -15.92 -9.29
C ARG A 80 3.65 -15.34 -8.13
N GLN A 81 4.90 -15.01 -8.46
CA GLN A 81 5.95 -14.52 -7.59
C GLN A 81 6.46 -13.15 -8.09
N TRP A 82 7.36 -12.50 -7.37
CA TRP A 82 7.91 -11.20 -7.76
C TRP A 82 8.56 -11.18 -9.17
N ASN A 83 9.11 -12.30 -9.63
CA ASN A 83 9.65 -12.42 -10.99
C ASN A 83 8.59 -12.26 -12.10
N ASP A 84 7.30 -12.32 -11.78
CA ASP A 84 6.20 -12.12 -12.74
C ASP A 84 5.77 -10.65 -12.88
N ILE A 85 6.17 -9.76 -11.96
CA ILE A 85 5.79 -8.34 -12.01
C ILE A 85 6.23 -7.66 -13.31
N PRO A 86 7.45 -7.88 -13.86
CA PRO A 86 7.81 -7.34 -15.17
C PRO A 86 6.86 -7.74 -16.30
N ARG A 87 6.35 -8.98 -16.31
CA ARG A 87 5.37 -9.44 -17.29
C ARG A 87 4.01 -8.72 -17.10
N GLN A 88 3.53 -8.59 -15.86
CA GLN A 88 2.29 -7.86 -15.56
C GLN A 88 2.41 -6.39 -15.99
N ALA A 89 3.58 -5.77 -15.81
CA ALA A 89 3.85 -4.41 -16.24
C ALA A 89 3.83 -4.26 -17.78
N GLU A 90 4.39 -5.24 -18.51
CA GLU A 90 4.32 -5.24 -19.97
C GLU A 90 2.90 -5.40 -20.48
N GLN A 91 2.10 -6.25 -19.84
CA GLN A 91 0.70 -6.42 -20.18
C GLN A 91 -0.09 -5.11 -19.95
N LEU A 92 0.11 -4.43 -18.81
CA LEU A 92 -0.47 -3.10 -18.58
C LEU A 92 -0.08 -2.11 -19.68
N LYS A 93 1.20 -2.13 -20.09
CA LYS A 93 1.71 -1.24 -21.16
C LYS A 93 1.03 -1.50 -22.50
N GLN A 94 0.85 -2.77 -22.85
CA GLN A 94 0.20 -3.16 -24.10
C GLN A 94 -1.28 -2.78 -24.13
N GLU A 95 -1.99 -2.91 -23.02
CA GLU A 95 -3.43 -2.69 -22.93
C GLU A 95 -3.79 -1.21 -22.71
N HIS A 96 -3.00 -0.49 -21.91
CA HIS A 96 -3.35 0.86 -21.44
C HIS A 96 -2.25 1.91 -21.64
N GLY A 97 -1.04 1.53 -22.08
CA GLY A 97 0.06 2.47 -22.27
C GLY A 97 0.43 3.18 -20.96
N THR A 98 0.15 4.47 -20.89
CA THR A 98 0.29 5.31 -19.68
C THR A 98 -1.06 5.83 -19.18
N ASP A 99 -2.18 5.32 -19.72
CA ASP A 99 -3.53 5.78 -19.40
C ASP A 99 -4.08 5.13 -18.13
N PHE A 100 -3.36 5.33 -17.02
CA PHE A 100 -3.74 4.96 -15.66
C PHE A 100 -3.08 5.93 -14.66
N ASP A 101 -3.49 5.88 -13.41
CA ASP A 101 -3.04 6.83 -12.38
C ASP A 101 -2.03 6.21 -11.41
N ALA A 102 -2.23 4.94 -11.01
CA ALA A 102 -1.39 4.27 -10.03
C ALA A 102 -1.25 2.77 -10.29
N ILE A 103 -0.21 2.18 -9.67
CA ILE A 103 0.03 0.73 -9.60
C ILE A 103 0.07 0.33 -8.12
N VAL A 104 -0.68 -0.72 -7.77
CA VAL A 104 -0.65 -1.35 -6.45
C VAL A 104 -0.14 -2.77 -6.62
N ILE A 105 0.90 -3.16 -5.87
CA ILE A 105 1.56 -4.46 -5.96
C ILE A 105 1.36 -5.22 -4.65
N PHE A 106 0.73 -6.39 -4.74
CA PHE A 106 0.54 -7.32 -3.62
C PHE A 106 1.13 -8.68 -3.97
N MET A 107 2.36 -8.95 -3.50
CA MET A 107 3.16 -10.12 -3.90
C MET A 107 4.10 -10.57 -2.78
N GLY A 108 4.42 -11.88 -2.75
CA GLY A 108 5.49 -12.41 -1.88
C GLY A 108 5.15 -13.73 -1.19
N THR A 109 3.88 -14.07 -1.01
CA THR A 109 3.49 -15.31 -0.33
C THR A 109 3.97 -16.57 -1.07
N ASN A 110 3.98 -16.54 -2.41
CA ASN A 110 4.45 -17.67 -3.21
C ASN A 110 5.98 -17.73 -3.29
N ASP A 111 6.68 -16.60 -3.14
CA ASP A 111 8.14 -16.62 -3.04
C ASP A 111 8.59 -17.35 -1.77
N TYR A 112 7.92 -17.11 -0.62
CA TYR A 112 8.15 -17.86 0.61
C TYR A 112 7.85 -19.36 0.42
N ASN A 113 6.68 -19.68 -0.12
CA ASN A 113 6.26 -21.08 -0.30
C ASN A 113 7.22 -21.85 -1.23
N ASN A 114 7.75 -21.21 -2.25
CA ASN A 114 8.71 -21.80 -3.18
C ASN A 114 10.16 -21.65 -2.70
N ALA A 115 10.37 -21.31 -1.43
CA ALA A 115 11.69 -21.25 -0.80
C ALA A 115 12.70 -20.41 -1.59
N VAL A 116 12.26 -19.26 -2.13
CA VAL A 116 13.15 -18.33 -2.83
C VAL A 116 14.11 -17.71 -1.82
N PRO A 117 15.44 -17.80 -2.01
CA PRO A 117 16.40 -17.18 -1.10
C PRO A 117 16.19 -15.67 -0.98
N ILE A 118 16.42 -15.09 0.19
CA ILE A 118 16.21 -13.65 0.39
C ILE A 118 17.17 -12.82 -0.48
N GLY A 119 18.44 -13.16 -0.53
CA GLY A 119 19.47 -12.42 -1.27
C GLY A 119 19.84 -11.08 -0.64
N GLU A 120 20.65 -10.33 -1.35
CA GLU A 120 21.13 -9.01 -0.94
C GLU A 120 20.41 -7.89 -1.73
N TRP A 121 20.32 -6.71 -1.12
CA TRP A 121 19.78 -5.54 -1.79
C TRP A 121 20.74 -4.90 -2.79
N PHE A 122 22.04 -4.98 -2.48
CA PHE A 122 23.08 -4.26 -3.22
C PHE A 122 24.28 -5.13 -3.46
N GLU A 123 24.90 -4.91 -4.60
CA GLU A 123 26.29 -5.26 -4.87
C GLU A 123 27.18 -4.06 -4.54
N GLU A 124 28.35 -4.32 -3.95
CA GLU A 124 29.34 -3.30 -3.64
C GLU A 124 30.56 -3.46 -4.56
N THR A 125 30.93 -2.38 -5.22
CA THR A 125 32.14 -2.27 -6.05
C THR A 125 32.95 -1.04 -5.64
N GLU A 126 34.22 -1.00 -5.96
CA GLU A 126 35.01 0.22 -5.84
C GLU A 126 34.85 1.07 -7.09
N ASP A 127 34.61 2.38 -6.92
CA ASP A 127 34.46 3.32 -8.03
C ASP A 127 35.12 4.66 -7.66
N SER A 128 35.55 5.38 -8.68
CA SER A 128 36.21 6.67 -8.54
C SER A 128 35.18 7.80 -8.59
N VAL A 129 35.07 8.54 -7.49
CA VAL A 129 34.10 9.63 -7.35
C VAL A 129 34.80 10.96 -7.10
N VAL A 130 34.26 12.03 -7.66
CA VAL A 130 34.66 13.40 -7.36
C VAL A 130 33.92 13.86 -6.09
N ALA A 131 34.64 13.92 -4.97
CA ALA A 131 34.03 14.20 -3.67
C ALA A 131 34.63 15.40 -2.94
N ALA A 132 35.72 16.02 -3.43
CA ALA A 132 36.39 17.09 -2.72
C ALA A 132 36.28 18.45 -3.40
N ARG A 133 36.19 19.49 -2.56
CA ARG A 133 36.20 20.90 -2.94
C ARG A 133 37.49 21.60 -2.48
N ASP A 134 38.61 20.89 -2.41
CA ASP A 134 39.83 21.37 -1.75
C ASP A 134 40.44 22.56 -2.47
N THR A 135 40.19 22.74 -3.76
CA THR A 135 40.69 23.91 -4.47
C THR A 135 39.66 24.43 -5.49
N ARG A 136 39.76 25.71 -5.77
CA ARG A 136 38.91 26.39 -6.76
C ARG A 136 38.95 25.73 -8.16
N TRP A 137 40.03 25.02 -8.50
CA TRP A 137 40.32 24.53 -9.83
C TRP A 137 40.49 23.00 -9.96
N ALA A 138 40.65 22.29 -8.84
CA ALA A 138 40.91 20.85 -8.86
C ALA A 138 39.73 20.05 -8.30
N LYS A 139 39.20 19.18 -9.14
CA LYS A 139 38.26 18.13 -8.75
C LYS A 139 39.05 16.87 -8.42
N ARG A 140 39.22 16.56 -7.14
CA ARG A 140 39.93 15.35 -6.73
C ARG A 140 38.99 14.15 -6.86
N LYS A 141 39.54 13.06 -7.40
CA LYS A 141 38.87 11.77 -7.44
C LYS A 141 39.36 10.91 -6.26
N TYR A 142 38.44 10.21 -5.65
CA TYR A 142 38.70 9.30 -4.53
C TYR A 142 38.06 7.96 -4.83
N LEU A 143 38.73 6.87 -4.48
CA LEU A 143 38.11 5.55 -4.47
C LEU A 143 37.11 5.46 -3.33
N ARG A 144 35.93 5.00 -3.63
CA ARG A 144 34.85 4.78 -2.66
C ARG A 144 34.09 3.50 -3.03
N LYS A 145 33.55 2.85 -2.01
CA LYS A 145 32.57 1.80 -2.25
C LYS A 145 31.30 2.40 -2.86
N LYS A 146 30.85 1.82 -3.92
CA LYS A 146 29.63 2.15 -4.64
C LYS A 146 28.66 0.99 -4.53
N ARG A 147 27.42 1.29 -4.19
CA ARG A 147 26.33 0.32 -4.18
C ARG A 147 25.52 0.44 -5.45
N THR A 148 25.21 -0.71 -6.05
CA THR A 148 24.23 -0.85 -7.12
C THR A 148 23.19 -1.88 -6.71
N PRO A 149 21.89 -1.72 -7.05
CA PRO A 149 20.90 -2.73 -6.73
C PRO A 149 21.32 -4.08 -7.32
N ALA A 150 21.30 -5.13 -6.49
CA ALA A 150 21.55 -6.50 -6.93
C ALA A 150 20.36 -6.97 -7.81
N MET A 151 20.62 -7.25 -9.09
CA MET A 151 19.60 -7.65 -10.07
C MET A 151 19.57 -9.18 -10.27
N ASP A 152 19.56 -9.91 -9.16
CA ASP A 152 19.57 -11.37 -9.15
C ASP A 152 18.14 -11.93 -9.19
N ALA A 153 17.75 -12.54 -10.31
CA ALA A 153 16.41 -13.13 -10.50
C ALA A 153 16.14 -14.38 -9.64
N ASP A 154 17.19 -14.99 -9.08
CA ASP A 154 17.08 -16.18 -8.26
C ASP A 154 16.84 -15.85 -6.78
N THR A 155 16.97 -14.59 -6.38
CA THR A 155 16.73 -14.14 -5.01
C THR A 155 15.53 -13.21 -4.89
N TYR A 156 14.88 -13.20 -3.74
CA TYR A 156 13.67 -12.43 -3.48
C TYR A 156 13.90 -10.92 -3.61
N ARG A 157 14.96 -10.40 -2.96
CA ARG A 157 15.33 -8.99 -3.03
C ARG A 157 15.77 -8.57 -4.44
N GLY A 158 16.49 -9.46 -5.13
CA GLY A 158 16.89 -9.23 -6.52
C GLY A 158 15.68 -9.15 -7.46
N ARG A 159 14.68 -10.02 -7.30
CA ARG A 159 13.41 -9.96 -8.05
C ARG A 159 12.66 -8.65 -7.80
N ILE A 160 12.60 -8.18 -6.54
CA ILE A 160 12.01 -6.89 -6.19
C ILE A 160 12.78 -5.75 -6.86
N ASN A 161 14.10 -5.78 -6.83
CA ASN A 161 14.94 -4.78 -7.50
C ASN A 161 14.67 -4.73 -9.01
N ILE A 162 14.64 -5.87 -9.69
CA ILE A 162 14.33 -5.97 -11.12
C ILE A 162 12.95 -5.38 -11.41
N ALA A 163 11.94 -5.77 -10.63
CA ALA A 163 10.57 -5.30 -10.80
C ALA A 163 10.45 -3.77 -10.64
N LEU A 164 10.95 -3.23 -9.54
CA LEU A 164 10.83 -1.81 -9.23
C LEU A 164 11.70 -0.93 -10.15
N SER A 165 12.91 -1.37 -10.51
CA SER A 165 13.74 -0.69 -11.51
C SER A 165 13.00 -0.57 -12.84
N ARG A 166 12.40 -1.67 -13.32
CA ARG A 166 11.63 -1.67 -14.56
C ARG A 166 10.41 -0.75 -14.50
N LEU A 167 9.63 -0.82 -13.42
CA LEU A 167 8.44 0.01 -13.25
C LEU A 167 8.78 1.50 -13.18
N LYS A 168 9.81 1.88 -12.44
CA LYS A 168 10.25 3.28 -12.37
C LYS A 168 10.81 3.81 -13.70
N THR A 169 11.38 2.93 -14.50
CA THR A 169 11.84 3.28 -15.88
C THR A 169 10.64 3.43 -16.82
N MET A 170 9.67 2.51 -16.75
CA MET A 170 8.48 2.55 -17.63
C MET A 170 7.51 3.66 -17.26
N TYR A 171 7.37 3.96 -15.96
CA TYR A 171 6.33 4.80 -15.39
C TYR A 171 6.90 5.79 -14.34
N PRO A 172 7.83 6.68 -14.72
CA PRO A 172 8.57 7.53 -13.77
C PRO A 172 7.66 8.51 -13.00
N THR A 173 6.49 8.84 -13.53
CA THR A 173 5.54 9.80 -12.95
C THR A 173 4.30 9.16 -12.35
N LYS A 174 4.20 7.83 -12.34
CA LYS A 174 3.02 7.14 -11.78
C LYS A 174 3.24 6.77 -10.32
N GLN A 175 2.20 6.89 -9.51
CA GLN A 175 2.22 6.40 -8.14
C GLN A 175 2.34 4.87 -8.14
N ILE A 176 3.34 4.36 -7.44
CA ILE A 176 3.48 2.92 -7.16
C ILE A 176 3.32 2.75 -5.66
N VAL A 177 2.56 1.75 -5.23
CA VAL A 177 2.36 1.39 -3.82
C VAL A 177 2.61 -0.10 -3.66
N LEU A 178 3.43 -0.47 -2.67
CA LEU A 178 3.64 -1.86 -2.28
C LEU A 178 2.72 -2.21 -1.12
N LEU A 179 2.17 -3.40 -1.16
CA LEU A 179 1.46 -4.00 -0.03
C LEU A 179 2.31 -5.15 0.50
N THR A 180 2.53 -5.20 1.82
CA THR A 180 3.13 -6.40 2.41
C THR A 180 2.18 -7.57 2.28
N PRO A 181 2.70 -8.81 2.12
CA PRO A 181 1.87 -10.00 2.25
C PRO A 181 1.15 -10.01 3.62
N ILE A 182 -0.11 -10.45 3.65
CA ILE A 182 -0.87 -10.65 4.88
C ILE A 182 -0.39 -11.91 5.61
N HIS A 183 -0.76 -12.07 6.88
CA HIS A 183 -0.57 -13.32 7.61
C HIS A 183 -1.19 -14.50 6.86
N ARG A 184 -0.57 -15.66 6.98
CA ARG A 184 -0.99 -16.89 6.33
C ARG A 184 -0.88 -18.09 7.25
N ALA A 185 -1.80 -19.03 7.10
CA ALA A 185 -1.69 -20.32 7.77
C ALA A 185 -1.81 -21.45 6.75
N LEU A 186 -2.16 -22.67 7.18
CA LEU A 186 -2.27 -23.84 6.34
C LEU A 186 -3.11 -23.60 5.08
N PHE A 187 -2.58 -24.02 3.94
CA PHE A 187 -3.34 -24.20 2.72
C PHE A 187 -3.20 -25.65 2.22
N TYR A 188 -4.32 -26.30 2.04
CA TYR A 188 -4.43 -27.64 1.47
C TYR A 188 -5.28 -27.59 0.20
N GLY A 189 -4.66 -27.37 -0.95
CA GLY A 189 -5.34 -27.37 -2.24
C GLY A 189 -5.62 -28.79 -2.75
N ASN A 190 -4.63 -29.66 -2.66
CA ASN A 190 -4.65 -31.09 -2.95
C ASN A 190 -3.35 -31.74 -2.47
N GLU A 191 -3.17 -33.04 -2.67
CA GLU A 191 -1.98 -33.81 -2.21
C GLU A 191 -0.65 -33.28 -2.77
N HIS A 192 -0.66 -32.55 -3.88
CA HIS A 192 0.54 -31.97 -4.50
C HIS A 192 0.69 -30.47 -4.21
N ASN A 193 -0.25 -29.85 -3.51
CA ASN A 193 -0.21 -28.42 -3.21
C ASN A 193 -0.65 -28.18 -1.76
N ILE A 194 0.26 -28.51 -0.86
CA ILE A 194 0.12 -28.25 0.58
C ILE A 194 1.13 -27.17 0.94
N GLN A 195 0.67 -26.10 1.57
CA GLN A 195 1.52 -25.01 2.02
C GLN A 195 1.37 -24.87 3.53
N PRO A 196 2.45 -25.01 4.29
CA PRO A 196 2.40 -24.92 5.75
C PRO A 196 2.09 -23.50 6.23
N SER A 197 1.71 -23.39 7.51
CA SER A 197 1.56 -22.12 8.22
C SER A 197 2.90 -21.36 8.24
N GLU A 198 2.83 -20.03 8.34
CA GLU A 198 3.99 -19.14 8.51
C GLU A 198 4.79 -19.39 9.81
N GLU A 199 4.22 -20.13 10.76
CA GLU A 199 4.91 -20.56 11.98
C GLU A 199 6.08 -21.51 11.68
N TYR A 200 6.09 -22.11 10.50
CA TYR A 200 7.16 -22.99 10.05
C TYR A 200 8.12 -22.25 9.11
N GLN A 201 9.38 -22.64 9.20
CA GLN A 201 10.36 -22.26 8.18
C GLN A 201 10.00 -22.93 6.84
N ASN A 202 10.32 -22.25 5.75
CA ASN A 202 10.23 -22.86 4.42
C ASN A 202 11.36 -23.90 4.20
N ALA A 203 11.41 -24.51 3.02
CA ALA A 203 12.34 -25.58 2.70
C ALA A 203 13.84 -25.21 2.79
N ILE A 204 14.18 -23.93 2.87
CA ILE A 204 15.55 -23.43 3.05
C ILE A 204 15.78 -22.78 4.42
N GLY A 205 14.90 -23.03 5.38
CA GLY A 205 15.07 -22.58 6.77
C GLY A 205 14.74 -21.12 7.03
N ILE A 206 13.93 -20.45 6.19
CA ILE A 206 13.59 -19.03 6.32
C ILE A 206 12.12 -18.89 6.75
N TYR A 207 11.86 -18.06 7.75
CA TYR A 207 10.51 -17.69 8.17
C TYR A 207 9.87 -16.65 7.25
N PHE A 208 8.54 -16.60 7.25
CA PHE A 208 7.75 -15.72 6.40
C PHE A 208 7.97 -14.23 6.66
N ASP A 209 8.24 -13.86 7.89
CA ASP A 209 8.53 -12.48 8.30
C ASP A 209 9.69 -11.85 7.51
N ARG A 210 10.70 -12.65 7.11
CA ARG A 210 11.83 -12.16 6.31
C ARG A 210 11.41 -11.67 4.92
N TYR A 211 10.37 -12.29 4.33
CA TYR A 211 9.78 -11.85 3.06
C TYR A 211 8.95 -10.58 3.26
N VAL A 212 8.18 -10.50 4.35
CA VAL A 212 7.41 -9.30 4.72
C VAL A 212 8.34 -8.09 4.92
N GLU A 213 9.39 -8.25 5.75
CA GLU A 213 10.37 -7.19 6.01
C GLU A 213 11.09 -6.73 4.74
N SER A 214 11.41 -7.65 3.82
CA SER A 214 12.02 -7.28 2.54
C SER A 214 11.11 -6.37 1.70
N VAL A 215 9.78 -6.55 1.72
CA VAL A 215 8.86 -5.61 1.04
C VAL A 215 8.88 -4.24 1.71
N LYS A 216 8.96 -4.18 3.04
CA LYS A 216 9.06 -2.91 3.79
C LYS A 216 10.38 -2.19 3.48
N GLU A 217 11.51 -2.91 3.48
CA GLU A 217 12.82 -2.40 3.12
C GLU A 217 12.84 -1.83 1.69
N ALA A 218 12.19 -2.50 0.73
CA ALA A 218 12.10 -2.06 -0.66
C ALA A 218 11.53 -0.65 -0.80
N GLY A 219 10.59 -0.28 0.06
CA GLY A 219 10.01 1.06 0.08
C GLY A 219 11.05 2.15 0.26
N ASN A 220 11.97 1.96 1.21
CA ASN A 220 13.06 2.90 1.47
C ASN A 220 14.09 2.93 0.34
N ILE A 221 14.42 1.77 -0.23
CA ILE A 221 15.45 1.65 -1.29
C ILE A 221 14.97 2.30 -2.58
N TRP A 222 13.72 2.10 -2.93
CA TRP A 222 13.17 2.53 -4.21
C TRP A 222 12.30 3.80 -4.14
N ALA A 223 12.18 4.43 -2.96
CA ALA A 223 11.28 5.56 -2.71
C ALA A 223 9.86 5.27 -3.20
N VAL A 224 9.29 4.18 -2.69
CA VAL A 224 7.94 3.69 -2.99
C VAL A 224 7.18 3.52 -1.67
N PRO A 225 6.00 4.13 -1.50
CA PRO A 225 5.19 3.91 -0.32
C PRO A 225 4.85 2.43 -0.11
N VAL A 226 4.90 1.98 1.15
CA VAL A 226 4.50 0.64 1.55
C VAL A 226 3.33 0.74 2.51
N ILE A 227 2.28 -0.02 2.26
CA ILE A 227 1.19 -0.24 3.20
C ILE A 227 1.39 -1.62 3.82
N ASP A 228 1.60 -1.64 5.13
CA ASP A 228 1.87 -2.85 5.88
C ASP A 228 0.56 -3.60 6.21
N LEU A 229 0.03 -4.36 5.23
CA LEU A 229 -1.16 -5.18 5.44
C LEU A 229 -0.91 -6.33 6.41
N HIS A 230 0.33 -6.78 6.59
CA HIS A 230 0.69 -7.78 7.58
C HIS A 230 0.31 -7.32 8.99
N ALA A 231 0.70 -6.10 9.35
CA ALA A 231 0.40 -5.52 10.64
C ALA A 231 -1.01 -4.90 10.71
N ASP A 232 -1.44 -4.20 9.65
CA ASP A 232 -2.58 -3.27 9.72
C ASP A 232 -3.92 -3.92 9.38
N SER A 233 -3.94 -5.02 8.62
CA SER A 233 -5.19 -5.63 8.15
C SER A 233 -6.01 -6.26 9.28
N GLY A 234 -5.35 -6.68 10.37
CA GLY A 234 -5.96 -7.45 11.44
C GLY A 234 -6.44 -8.84 10.98
N LEU A 235 -5.96 -9.33 9.84
CA LEU A 235 -6.18 -10.70 9.39
C LEU A 235 -5.16 -11.60 10.07
N TYR A 236 -5.62 -12.49 10.94
CA TYR A 236 -4.74 -13.38 11.72
C TYR A 236 -5.25 -14.82 11.67
N PRO A 237 -4.92 -15.59 10.59
CA PRO A 237 -5.45 -16.94 10.36
C PRO A 237 -4.90 -18.01 11.29
N LEU A 238 -3.94 -17.68 12.14
CA LEU A 238 -3.33 -18.60 13.10
C LEU A 238 -4.27 -18.95 14.27
N SER A 239 -5.26 -18.10 14.56
CA SER A 239 -6.36 -18.43 15.46
C SER A 239 -7.57 -18.95 14.68
N ASP A 240 -8.41 -19.76 15.35
CA ASP A 240 -9.63 -20.31 14.73
C ASP A 240 -10.67 -19.21 14.46
N GLU A 241 -10.77 -18.20 15.32
CA GLU A 241 -11.62 -17.04 15.13
C GLU A 241 -11.17 -16.20 13.94
N GLY A 242 -9.85 -15.96 13.81
CA GLY A 242 -9.27 -15.24 12.67
C GLY A 242 -9.42 -16.00 11.36
N ALA A 243 -9.38 -17.32 11.39
CA ALA A 243 -9.55 -18.18 10.23
C ALA A 243 -10.93 -18.04 9.57
N THR A 244 -11.95 -17.54 10.30
CA THR A 244 -13.30 -17.27 9.75
C THR A 244 -13.31 -16.20 8.65
N LEU A 245 -12.24 -15.41 8.52
CA LEU A 245 -12.05 -14.41 7.46
C LEU A 245 -11.33 -14.98 6.22
N PHE A 246 -11.08 -16.29 6.21
CA PHE A 246 -10.41 -16.99 5.12
C PHE A 246 -11.37 -17.97 4.42
N HIS A 247 -10.98 -18.45 3.27
CA HIS A 247 -11.83 -19.22 2.37
C HIS A 247 -12.40 -20.49 3.01
N ASP A 248 -11.55 -21.24 3.68
CA ASP A 248 -11.92 -22.45 4.42
C ASP A 248 -11.07 -22.55 5.68
N SER A 249 -11.70 -22.37 6.85
CA SER A 249 -11.00 -22.39 8.13
C SER A 249 -10.31 -23.73 8.46
N ALA A 250 -10.65 -24.82 7.78
CA ALA A 250 -10.03 -26.14 7.95
C ALA A 250 -8.91 -26.40 6.92
N LYS A 251 -9.02 -25.86 5.68
CA LYS A 251 -8.15 -26.24 4.57
C LYS A 251 -7.46 -25.09 3.86
N ASP A 252 -8.03 -23.88 3.93
CA ASP A 252 -7.51 -22.70 3.23
C ASP A 252 -7.54 -21.45 4.12
N ARG A 253 -6.51 -21.33 4.93
CA ARG A 253 -6.22 -20.15 5.76
C ARG A 253 -5.17 -19.24 5.10
N LEU A 254 -5.03 -19.34 3.76
CA LEU A 254 -4.15 -18.51 2.94
C LEU A 254 -4.94 -17.45 2.17
N HIS A 255 -6.08 -17.85 1.58
CA HIS A 255 -6.87 -16.96 0.73
C HIS A 255 -8.00 -16.33 1.57
N PRO A 256 -8.07 -15.00 1.69
CA PRO A 256 -9.20 -14.34 2.34
C PRO A 256 -10.53 -14.65 1.62
N ASN A 257 -11.61 -14.80 2.37
CA ASN A 257 -12.97 -14.81 1.84
C ASN A 257 -13.47 -13.36 1.60
N ASP A 258 -14.74 -13.18 1.21
CA ASP A 258 -15.30 -11.84 0.95
C ASP A 258 -15.15 -10.90 2.15
N ALA A 259 -15.35 -11.38 3.38
CA ALA A 259 -15.18 -10.58 4.59
C ALA A 259 -13.72 -10.19 4.84
N GLY A 260 -12.79 -11.12 4.62
CA GLY A 260 -11.35 -10.85 4.69
C GLY A 260 -10.91 -9.81 3.66
N HIS A 261 -11.36 -9.95 2.40
CA HIS A 261 -11.09 -8.97 1.35
C HIS A 261 -11.71 -7.59 1.63
N SER A 262 -12.93 -7.55 2.19
CA SER A 262 -13.56 -6.31 2.65
C SER A 262 -12.71 -5.62 3.72
N ARG A 263 -12.18 -6.39 4.68
CA ARG A 263 -11.30 -5.87 5.73
C ARG A 263 -9.99 -5.30 5.16
N MET A 264 -9.36 -5.99 4.20
CA MET A 264 -8.20 -5.45 3.47
C MET A 264 -8.54 -4.13 2.80
N ALA A 265 -9.67 -4.06 2.10
CA ALA A 265 -10.10 -2.85 1.41
C ALA A 265 -10.35 -1.67 2.35
N GLN A 266 -10.93 -1.91 3.52
CA GLN A 266 -11.11 -0.88 4.55
C GLN A 266 -9.76 -0.34 5.05
N THR A 267 -8.80 -1.22 5.33
CA THR A 267 -7.44 -0.80 5.69
C THR A 267 -6.81 0.04 4.59
N LEU A 268 -6.91 -0.43 3.34
CA LEU A 268 -6.38 0.28 2.18
C LEU A 268 -7.08 1.63 1.98
N TYR A 269 -8.40 1.72 2.17
CA TYR A 269 -9.15 2.98 2.09
C TYR A 269 -8.51 4.07 2.97
N TYR A 270 -8.25 3.77 4.24
CA TYR A 270 -7.66 4.73 5.16
C TYR A 270 -6.17 5.00 4.88
N ARG A 271 -5.40 3.98 4.54
CA ARG A 271 -3.96 4.12 4.26
C ARG A 271 -3.68 4.87 2.96
N LEU A 272 -4.46 4.63 1.92
CA LEU A 272 -4.36 5.33 0.63
C LEU A 272 -4.76 6.80 0.72
N ALA A 273 -5.60 7.19 1.69
CA ALA A 273 -5.99 8.60 1.89
C ALA A 273 -4.80 9.53 2.16
N ALA A 274 -3.70 9.00 2.70
CA ALA A 274 -2.48 9.76 2.98
C ALA A 274 -1.49 9.79 1.79
N LEU A 275 -1.79 9.11 0.69
CA LEU A 275 -0.90 8.99 -0.47
C LEU A 275 -1.49 9.71 -1.69
N PRO A 276 -0.68 10.46 -2.45
CA PRO A 276 -1.12 11.03 -3.73
C PRO A 276 -1.36 9.90 -4.74
N CYS A 277 -2.28 10.10 -5.68
CA CYS A 277 -2.56 9.15 -6.76
C CYS A 277 -2.17 9.66 -8.15
N SER A 278 -1.84 10.93 -8.25
CA SER A 278 -1.36 11.57 -9.48
C SER A 278 -0.43 12.72 -9.12
N PHE A 279 0.57 12.95 -9.94
CA PHE A 279 1.51 14.06 -9.82
C PHE A 279 1.23 15.10 -10.92
#